data_9ec708bfe0d7241807156e1ccc50e319
#
_entry.id   9ec708bfe0d7241807156e1ccc50e319
#
_cell.length_a   1.000
_cell.length_b   1.000
_cell.length_c   1.000
_cell.angle_alpha   90.00
_cell.angle_beta   90.00
_cell.angle_gamma   90.00
#
_symmetry.space_group_name_H-M   'P 1'
#
loop_
_entity.id
_entity.type
_entity.pdbx_description
1 polymer ?
#
loop_
_entity_poly.entity_id
_entity_poly.type
_entity_poly.pdbx_seq_one_letter_code
_entity_poly.pdbx_strand_id
1 'polypeptide(L)'
;MKKFFSRGTELGLLILAAIVFATTLVSLELSQDNALTMDLVYLIGGFIGVFTVAHLVMCFLAPYADQIMLPIVAILNGIGLIMLARLDLVKESGLAVRQVMWTVVGLVLFVLVLAILKDHRSLTRYSYILGAAGLI
;
A
#
# COMPACT_ATOMS: atom_id res chain seq x y z
N MET A 1 -2.09 -23.30 3.99
CA MET A 1 -0.66 -23.14 3.64
C MET A 1 -0.41 -23.15 2.13
N LYS A 2 -0.98 -24.06 1.34
CA LYS A 2 -0.75 -24.09 -0.13
C LYS A 2 -1.14 -22.80 -0.88
N LYS A 3 -2.18 -22.05 -0.44
CA LYS A 3 -2.59 -20.78 -1.06
C LYS A 3 -1.61 -19.63 -0.81
N PHE A 4 -0.91 -19.65 0.30
CA PHE A 4 0.09 -18.63 0.64
C PHE A 4 1.33 -18.73 -0.27
N PHE A 5 1.75 -19.95 -0.57
CA PHE A 5 2.90 -20.22 -1.45
C PHE A 5 2.58 -20.08 -2.95
N SER A 6 1.31 -20.12 -3.33
CA SER A 6 0.93 -19.94 -4.75
C SER A 6 1.19 -18.51 -5.26
N ARG A 7 1.35 -17.52 -4.36
CA ARG A 7 1.69 -16.12 -4.66
C ARG A 7 3.07 -15.72 -4.13
N GLY A 8 4.03 -16.64 -4.21
CA GLY A 8 5.39 -16.43 -3.70
C GLY A 8 6.13 -15.27 -4.38
N THR A 9 5.89 -15.04 -5.66
CA THR A 9 6.49 -13.92 -6.42
C THR A 9 6.01 -12.58 -5.89
N GLU A 10 4.71 -12.44 -5.63
CA GLU A 10 4.12 -11.23 -5.04
C GLU A 10 4.73 -10.95 -3.66
N LEU A 11 4.80 -11.97 -2.82
CA LEU A 11 5.36 -11.85 -1.47
C LEU A 11 6.84 -11.46 -1.51
N GLY A 12 7.63 -12.08 -2.39
CA GLY A 12 9.04 -11.73 -2.57
C GLY A 12 9.25 -10.29 -3.01
N LEU A 13 8.45 -9.81 -3.96
CA LEU A 13 8.50 -8.43 -4.44
C LEU A 13 8.02 -7.43 -3.37
N LEU A 14 7.01 -7.79 -2.57
CA LEU A 14 6.54 -6.95 -1.45
C LEU A 14 7.60 -6.83 -0.36
N ILE A 15 8.29 -7.94 -0.02
CA ILE A 15 9.40 -7.92 0.94
C ILE A 15 10.53 -7.02 0.42
N LEU A 16 10.88 -7.15 -0.86
CA LEU A 16 11.88 -6.30 -1.47
C LEU A 16 11.49 -4.83 -1.42
N ALA A 17 10.24 -4.50 -1.77
CA ALA A 17 9.71 -3.13 -1.69
C ALA A 17 9.75 -2.60 -0.25
N ALA A 18 9.39 -3.41 0.74
CA ALA A 18 9.44 -3.03 2.15
C ALA A 18 10.87 -2.77 2.65
N ILE A 19 11.84 -3.60 2.23
CA ILE A 19 13.24 -3.42 2.57
C ILE A 19 13.78 -2.11 1.97
N VAL A 20 13.52 -1.85 0.70
CA VAL A 20 13.94 -0.62 0.01
C VAL A 20 13.31 0.60 0.68
N PHE A 21 12.03 0.55 0.98
CA PHE A 21 11.31 1.63 1.67
C PHE A 21 11.88 1.92 3.06
N ALA A 22 12.04 0.88 3.89
CA ALA A 22 12.59 1.02 5.23
C ALA A 22 14.03 1.56 5.23
N THR A 23 14.89 1.04 4.35
CA THR A 23 16.28 1.47 4.21
C THR A 23 16.35 2.94 3.80
N THR A 24 15.51 3.36 2.86
CA THR A 24 15.48 4.75 2.38
C THR A 24 15.02 5.71 3.47
N LEU A 25 13.98 5.36 4.25
CA LEU A 25 13.51 6.19 5.36
C LEU A 25 14.55 6.31 6.49
N VAL A 26 15.17 5.19 6.87
CA VAL A 26 16.25 5.20 7.88
C VAL A 26 17.42 6.06 7.41
N SER A 27 17.83 5.92 6.16
CA SER A 27 18.89 6.74 5.56
C SER A 27 18.55 8.23 5.55
N LEU A 28 17.28 8.56 5.29
CA LEU A 28 16.80 9.94 5.30
C LEU A 28 16.90 10.58 6.69
N GLU A 29 16.48 9.89 7.75
CA GLU A 29 16.58 10.40 9.12
C GLU A 29 18.01 10.50 9.61
N LEU A 30 18.84 9.50 9.35
CA LEU A 30 20.25 9.51 9.73
C LEU A 30 21.04 10.65 9.05
N SER A 31 20.65 11.04 7.82
CA SER A 31 21.30 12.15 7.11
C SER A 31 21.02 13.51 7.73
N GLN A 32 20.02 13.62 8.60
CA GLN A 32 19.62 14.85 9.30
C GLN A 32 20.14 14.95 10.73
N ASP A 33 21.07 14.05 11.15
CA ASP A 33 21.55 13.90 12.53
C ASP A 33 20.41 13.71 13.56
N ASN A 34 19.25 13.29 13.11
CA ASN A 34 18.11 13.01 13.97
C ASN A 34 18.23 11.59 14.55
N ALA A 35 17.90 11.45 15.84
CA ALA A 35 17.67 10.14 16.43
C ALA A 35 16.45 9.49 15.76
N LEU A 36 16.43 8.16 15.67
CA LEU A 36 15.31 7.41 15.17
C LEU A 36 14.01 7.82 15.90
N THR A 37 13.13 8.49 15.21
CA THR A 37 11.89 9.00 15.80
C THR A 37 10.79 7.92 15.82
N MET A 38 9.84 8.07 16.73
CA MET A 38 8.66 7.18 16.78
C MET A 38 7.84 7.27 15.49
N ASP A 39 7.83 8.41 14.84
CA ASP A 39 7.12 8.60 13.56
C ASP A 39 7.68 7.71 12.46
N LEU A 40 8.99 7.51 12.42
CA LEU A 40 9.64 6.55 11.51
C LEU A 40 9.11 5.13 11.72
N VAL A 41 9.01 4.70 12.99
CA VAL A 41 8.50 3.37 13.34
C VAL A 41 7.05 3.22 12.89
N TYR A 42 6.23 4.26 13.09
CA TYR A 42 4.83 4.27 12.61
C TYR A 42 4.72 4.21 11.09
N LEU A 43 5.58 4.92 10.37
CA LEU A 43 5.58 4.91 8.90
C LEU A 43 5.97 3.54 8.35
N ILE A 44 7.06 2.97 8.84
CA ILE A 44 7.54 1.64 8.42
C ILE A 44 6.52 0.56 8.81
N GLY A 45 6.08 0.56 10.06
CA GLY A 45 5.09 -0.40 10.56
C GLY A 45 3.75 -0.30 9.84
N GLY A 46 3.27 0.92 9.60
CA GLY A 46 2.05 1.19 8.85
C GLY A 46 2.13 0.67 7.41
N PHE A 47 3.25 0.95 6.73
CA PHE A 47 3.47 0.47 5.37
C PHE A 47 3.48 -1.06 5.30
N ILE A 48 4.29 -1.71 6.14
CA ILE A 48 4.37 -3.18 6.19
C ILE A 48 3.01 -3.78 6.54
N GLY A 49 2.32 -3.23 7.56
CA GLY A 49 1.02 -3.71 8.01
C GLY A 49 -0.04 -3.63 6.91
N VAL A 50 -0.16 -2.48 6.25
CA VAL A 50 -1.14 -2.26 5.16
C VAL A 50 -0.91 -3.24 4.01
N PHE A 51 0.31 -3.38 3.54
CA PHE A 51 0.60 -4.27 2.41
C PHE A 51 0.58 -5.75 2.77
N THR A 52 0.86 -6.12 4.03
CA THR A 52 0.66 -7.48 4.52
C THR A 52 -0.84 -7.83 4.53
N VAL A 53 -1.68 -6.96 5.04
CA VAL A 53 -3.14 -7.15 5.01
C VAL A 53 -3.66 -7.21 3.59
N ALA A 54 -3.20 -6.31 2.71
CA ALA A 54 -3.56 -6.32 1.29
C ALA A 54 -3.19 -7.66 0.62
N HIS A 55 -1.99 -8.17 0.88
CA HIS A 55 -1.56 -9.47 0.37
C HIS A 55 -2.45 -10.62 0.86
N LEU A 56 -2.77 -10.64 2.16
CA LEU A 56 -3.69 -11.63 2.73
C LEU A 56 -5.07 -11.58 2.08
N VAL A 57 -5.62 -10.37 1.93
CA VAL A 57 -6.91 -10.17 1.26
C VAL A 57 -6.88 -10.69 -0.18
N MET A 58 -5.82 -10.37 -0.93
CA MET A 58 -5.66 -10.86 -2.31
C MET A 58 -5.57 -12.38 -2.36
N CYS A 59 -4.90 -13.03 -1.41
CA CYS A 59 -4.82 -14.49 -1.33
C CYS A 59 -6.19 -15.14 -1.13
N PHE A 60 -7.09 -14.51 -0.38
CA PHE A 60 -8.41 -15.06 -0.06
C PHE A 60 -9.51 -14.67 -1.04
N LEU A 61 -9.54 -13.41 -1.46
CA LEU A 61 -10.63 -12.85 -2.27
C LEU A 61 -10.34 -12.90 -3.77
N ALA A 62 -9.09 -12.74 -4.17
CA ALA A 62 -8.69 -12.67 -5.56
C ALA A 62 -7.46 -13.52 -5.89
N PRO A 63 -7.52 -14.86 -5.70
CA PRO A 63 -6.37 -15.75 -5.88
C PRO A 63 -5.83 -15.78 -7.31
N TYR A 64 -6.64 -15.39 -8.29
CA TYR A 64 -6.29 -15.37 -9.72
C TYR A 64 -5.86 -13.98 -10.23
N ALA A 65 -5.81 -12.96 -9.36
CA ALA A 65 -5.35 -11.63 -9.75
C ALA A 65 -3.84 -11.63 -10.04
N ASP A 66 -3.42 -10.68 -10.87
CA ASP A 66 -2.01 -10.52 -11.23
C ASP A 66 -1.14 -10.26 -10.00
N GLN A 67 -0.07 -11.05 -9.86
CA GLN A 67 0.84 -11.00 -8.73
C GLN A 67 1.78 -9.78 -8.74
N ILE A 68 1.90 -9.09 -9.85
CA ILE A 68 2.77 -7.92 -10.01
C ILE A 68 2.05 -6.63 -9.60
N MET A 69 0.73 -6.61 -9.65
CA MET A 69 -0.08 -5.40 -9.43
C MET A 69 0.12 -4.83 -8.02
N LEU A 70 0.03 -5.65 -7.00
CA LEU A 70 0.16 -5.21 -5.61
C LEU A 70 1.58 -4.69 -5.27
N PRO A 71 2.68 -5.35 -5.68
CA PRO A 71 4.03 -4.81 -5.53
C PRO A 71 4.25 -3.46 -6.22
N ILE A 72 3.70 -3.25 -7.40
CA ILE A 72 3.79 -1.95 -8.09
C ILE A 72 3.10 -0.86 -7.28
N VAL A 73 1.90 -1.12 -6.77
CA VAL A 73 1.18 -0.19 -5.89
C VAL A 73 1.97 0.09 -4.62
N ALA A 74 2.62 -0.93 -4.04
CA ALA A 74 3.48 -0.78 -2.86
C ALA A 74 4.67 0.15 -3.14
N ILE A 75 5.36 -0.04 -4.26
CA ILE A 75 6.50 0.80 -4.66
C ILE A 75 6.06 2.25 -4.87
N LEU A 76 4.98 2.48 -5.61
CA LEU A 76 4.46 3.82 -5.87
C LEU A 76 4.02 4.53 -4.58
N ASN A 77 3.32 3.81 -3.70
CA ASN A 77 2.93 4.33 -2.39
C ASN A 77 4.15 4.62 -1.51
N GLY A 78 5.15 3.73 -1.53
CA GLY A 78 6.40 3.91 -0.81
C GLY A 78 7.16 5.17 -1.25
N ILE A 79 7.29 5.40 -2.55
CA ILE A 79 7.91 6.62 -3.09
C ILE A 79 7.14 7.85 -2.61
N GLY A 80 5.81 7.82 -2.67
CA GLY A 80 4.96 8.92 -2.19
C GLY A 80 5.18 9.20 -0.70
N LEU A 81 5.23 8.17 0.14
CA LEU A 81 5.49 8.31 1.57
C LEU A 81 6.90 8.86 1.87
N ILE A 82 7.92 8.42 1.14
CA ILE A 82 9.29 8.95 1.28
C ILE A 82 9.33 10.45 0.96
N MET A 83 8.65 10.87 -0.11
CA MET A 83 8.58 12.29 -0.48
C MET A 83 7.85 13.11 0.59
N LEU A 84 6.74 12.59 1.13
CA LEU A 84 6.01 13.26 2.22
C LEU A 84 6.81 13.32 3.51
N ALA A 85 7.50 12.22 3.87
CA ALA A 85 8.38 12.20 5.03
C ALA A 85 9.49 13.25 4.92
N ARG A 86 10.09 13.39 3.72
CA ARG A 86 11.08 14.42 3.44
C ARG A 86 10.51 15.85 3.59
N LEU A 87 9.28 16.08 3.17
CA LEU A 87 8.61 17.37 3.34
C LEU A 87 8.28 17.65 4.81
N ASP A 88 7.90 16.63 5.57
CA ASP A 88 7.60 16.74 6.99
C ASP A 88 8.82 17.14 7.83
N LEU A 89 10.03 16.74 7.44
CA LEU A 89 11.27 17.18 8.07
C LEU A 89 11.47 18.71 7.98
N VAL A 90 10.91 19.34 6.94
CA VAL A 90 11.03 20.81 6.72
C VAL A 90 9.87 21.58 7.34
N LYS A 91 8.66 21.01 7.34
CA LYS A 91 7.42 21.73 7.68
C LYS A 91 6.73 21.25 8.95
N GLU A 92 7.15 20.13 9.54
CA GLU A 92 6.52 19.51 10.73
C GLU A 92 5.00 19.36 10.61
N SER A 93 4.49 19.06 9.42
CA SER A 93 3.07 19.07 9.09
C SER A 93 2.35 17.73 9.29
N GLY A 94 3.07 16.64 9.56
CA GLY A 94 2.53 15.30 9.76
C GLY A 94 1.83 14.72 8.52
N LEU A 95 2.24 15.14 7.34
CA LEU A 95 1.64 14.70 6.06
C LEU A 95 1.86 13.23 5.80
N ALA A 96 3.03 12.70 6.14
CA ALA A 96 3.35 11.29 5.95
C ALA A 96 2.45 10.37 6.79
N VAL A 97 2.23 10.69 8.05
CA VAL A 97 1.32 9.96 8.93
C VAL A 97 -0.12 10.03 8.42
N ARG A 98 -0.56 11.22 7.99
CA ARG A 98 -1.87 11.39 7.38
C ARG A 98 -2.05 10.56 6.12
N GLN A 99 -1.01 10.45 5.28
CA GLN A 99 -1.03 9.61 4.07
C GLN A 99 -1.19 8.13 4.41
N VAL A 100 -0.51 7.62 5.44
CA VAL A 100 -0.71 6.24 5.91
C VAL A 100 -2.16 5.99 6.31
N MET A 101 -2.79 6.93 7.02
CA MET A 101 -4.21 6.82 7.38
C MET A 101 -5.10 6.75 6.14
N TRP A 102 -4.86 7.60 5.13
CA TRP A 102 -5.61 7.55 3.87
C TRP A 102 -5.35 6.26 3.08
N THR A 103 -4.15 5.72 3.14
CA THR A 103 -3.82 4.42 2.53
C THR A 103 -4.61 3.29 3.19
N VAL A 104 -4.78 3.32 4.52
CA VAL A 104 -5.64 2.36 5.25
C VAL A 104 -7.09 2.49 4.79
N VAL A 105 -7.62 3.70 4.68
CA VAL A 105 -8.98 3.94 4.17
C VAL A 105 -9.12 3.40 2.74
N GLY A 106 -8.15 3.67 1.88
CA GLY A 106 -8.10 3.12 0.52
C GLY A 106 -8.09 1.59 0.49
N LEU A 107 -7.33 0.96 1.39
CA LEU A 107 -7.30 -0.49 1.53
C LEU A 107 -8.66 -1.05 1.95
N VAL A 108 -9.33 -0.42 2.92
CA VAL A 108 -10.67 -0.83 3.37
C VAL A 108 -11.67 -0.76 2.21
N LEU A 109 -11.66 0.34 1.46
CA LEU A 109 -12.51 0.49 0.27
C LEU A 109 -12.17 -0.55 -0.80
N PHE A 110 -10.90 -0.84 -1.02
CA PHE A 110 -10.46 -1.87 -1.95
C PHE A 110 -10.99 -3.25 -1.56
N VAL A 111 -10.87 -3.63 -0.28
CA VAL A 111 -11.41 -4.90 0.26
C VAL A 111 -12.92 -4.96 0.08
N LEU A 112 -13.62 -3.86 0.36
CA LEU A 112 -15.06 -3.76 0.24
C LEU A 112 -15.50 -3.96 -1.21
N VAL A 113 -14.82 -3.30 -2.14
CA VAL A 113 -15.07 -3.46 -3.59
C VAL A 113 -14.83 -4.91 -4.01
N LEU A 114 -13.73 -5.54 -3.61
CA LEU A 114 -13.45 -6.95 -3.93
C LEU A 114 -14.50 -7.90 -3.34
N ALA A 115 -15.01 -7.62 -2.14
CA ALA A 115 -16.02 -8.44 -1.49
C ALA A 115 -17.38 -8.34 -2.18
N ILE A 116 -17.75 -7.14 -2.66
CA ILE A 116 -19.03 -6.89 -3.34
C ILE A 116 -18.97 -7.41 -4.77
N LEU A 117 -17.83 -7.24 -5.45
CA LEU A 117 -17.67 -7.57 -6.87
C LEU A 117 -17.24 -9.02 -7.13
N LYS A 118 -17.71 -9.96 -6.32
CA LYS A 118 -17.50 -11.41 -6.56
C LYS A 118 -18.01 -11.89 -7.92
N ASP A 119 -18.94 -11.17 -8.55
CA ASP A 119 -19.53 -11.48 -9.83
C ASP A 119 -19.09 -10.48 -10.90
N HIS A 120 -18.12 -10.90 -11.73
CA HIS A 120 -17.62 -10.08 -12.85
C HIS A 120 -18.69 -9.67 -13.87
N ARG A 121 -19.82 -10.38 -13.91
CA ARG A 121 -20.97 -10.05 -14.80
C ARG A 121 -21.67 -8.75 -14.40
N SER A 122 -21.67 -8.39 -13.13
CA SER A 122 -22.26 -7.13 -12.66
C SER A 122 -21.44 -5.91 -13.07
N LEU A 123 -20.11 -6.05 -13.14
CA LEU A 123 -19.21 -4.96 -13.53
C LEU A 123 -19.41 -4.48 -14.96
N THR A 124 -19.63 -5.41 -15.90
CA THR A 124 -19.84 -5.07 -17.31
C THR A 124 -21.13 -4.26 -17.51
N ARG A 125 -22.13 -4.47 -16.67
CA ARG A 125 -23.41 -3.77 -16.75
C ARG A 125 -23.33 -2.33 -16.20
N TYR A 126 -22.43 -2.10 -15.23
CA TYR A 126 -22.27 -0.79 -14.58
C TYR A 126 -20.99 -0.05 -14.98
N SER A 127 -20.21 -0.57 -15.94
CA SER A 127 -18.94 0.00 -16.37
C SER A 127 -19.07 1.45 -16.83
N TYR A 128 -20.15 1.78 -17.54
CA TYR A 128 -20.42 3.15 -18.01
C TYR A 128 -20.76 4.10 -16.87
N ILE A 129 -21.51 3.63 -15.86
CA ILE A 129 -21.89 4.45 -14.70
C ILE A 129 -20.65 4.67 -13.80
N LEU A 130 -19.82 3.63 -13.59
CA LEU A 130 -18.57 3.74 -12.85
C LEU A 130 -17.55 4.62 -13.58
N GLY A 131 -17.46 4.53 -14.89
CA GLY A 131 -16.61 5.42 -15.69
C GLY A 131 -17.05 6.88 -15.61
N ALA A 132 -18.35 7.15 -15.69
CA ALA A 132 -18.88 8.51 -15.53
C ALA A 132 -18.68 9.05 -14.11
N ALA A 133 -18.89 8.24 -13.08
CA ALA A 133 -18.66 8.61 -11.69
C ALA A 133 -17.18 8.89 -11.37
N GLY A 134 -16.26 8.18 -12.02
CA GLY A 134 -14.81 8.41 -11.88
C GLY A 134 -14.31 9.67 -12.62
N LEU A 135 -15.07 10.16 -13.59
CA LEU A 135 -14.74 11.37 -14.35
C LEU A 135 -15.26 12.65 -13.70
N ILE A 136 -16.21 12.56 -12.79
CA ILE A 136 -16.76 13.68 -12.00
C ILE A 136 -15.98 13.84 -10.71
#